data_ffe03e7ea0d1a45be356cfad8538f7ec
#
_entry.id   ffe03e7ea0d1a45be356cfad8538f7ec
#
_cell.length_a   1.000
_cell.length_b   1.000
_cell.length_c   1.000
_cell.angle_alpha   90.00
_cell.angle_beta   90.00
_cell.angle_gamma   90.00
#
_symmetry.space_group_name_H-M   'P 1'
#
loop_
_entity.id
_entity.type
_entity.pdbx_description
1 polymer ?
#
loop_
_entity_poly.entity_id
_entity_poly.type
_entity_poly.pdbx_seq_one_letter_code
_entity_poly.pdbx_strand_id
1 'polypeptide(L)'
;AAPRKVQNVYYTNPQYPEFLRSKYQAIEDNEQRWESYQAEDADVVLVAYGISSRISKEAVNMARAEGFKLGLIRPITLWPYPNKAFEHLAPDFKGFVCVEMNILGQMVDDLKLATDSRYPIDSYGTFFDVPDPEVIVKKARELAGK
;
A
#
# COMPACT_ATOMS: atom_id res chain seq x y z
N ALA A 1 -1.75 -9.08 35.94
CA ALA A 1 -1.02 -8.30 34.92
C ALA A 1 -0.08 -7.34 35.66
N ALA A 2 1.21 -7.34 35.31
CA ALA A 2 2.16 -6.39 35.89
C ALA A 2 1.77 -4.96 35.51
N PRO A 3 1.85 -3.99 36.44
CA PRO A 3 1.50 -2.62 36.15
C PRO A 3 2.43 -2.07 35.05
N ARG A 4 1.86 -1.56 33.96
CA ARG A 4 2.61 -0.86 32.94
C ARG A 4 3.24 0.39 33.52
N LYS A 5 4.57 0.43 33.59
CA LYS A 5 5.29 1.65 33.91
C LYS A 5 5.20 2.58 32.70
N VAL A 6 4.38 3.63 32.79
CA VAL A 6 4.43 4.75 31.85
C VAL A 6 5.60 5.62 32.29
N GLN A 7 6.66 5.61 31.53
CA GLN A 7 7.83 6.44 31.78
C GLN A 7 7.72 7.70 30.93
N ASN A 8 7.46 8.85 31.54
CA ASN A 8 7.65 10.13 30.88
C ASN A 8 9.14 10.32 30.64
N VAL A 9 9.55 10.27 29.37
CA VAL A 9 10.92 10.49 29.01
C VAL A 9 11.17 11.98 28.86
N TYR A 10 11.81 12.59 29.88
CA TYR A 10 12.38 13.91 29.71
C TYR A 10 13.67 13.79 28.91
N TYR A 11 13.87 14.67 27.92
CA TYR A 11 14.98 14.70 26.95
C TYR A 11 16.37 15.02 27.57
N THR A 12 16.65 14.50 28.76
CA THR A 12 17.90 14.76 29.46
C THR A 12 18.98 13.68 29.26
N ASN A 13 18.61 12.56 28.59
CA ASN A 13 19.58 11.50 28.31
C ASN A 13 20.17 11.68 26.90
N PRO A 14 21.46 12.03 26.77
CA PRO A 14 22.09 12.23 25.45
C PRO A 14 22.15 10.97 24.58
N GLN A 15 21.97 9.77 25.14
CA GLN A 15 21.95 8.50 24.42
C GLN A 15 20.54 8.15 23.87
N TYR A 16 19.51 8.87 24.29
CA TYR A 16 18.12 8.57 23.91
C TYR A 16 17.83 8.71 22.40
N PRO A 17 18.33 9.73 21.69
CA PRO A 17 18.14 9.84 20.25
C PRO A 17 18.73 8.65 19.47
N GLU A 18 19.90 8.15 19.87
CA GLU A 18 20.51 6.99 19.22
C GLU A 18 19.76 5.69 19.51
N PHE A 19 19.26 5.52 20.73
CA PHE A 19 18.36 4.44 21.07
C PHE A 19 17.08 4.47 20.22
N LEU A 20 16.46 5.63 20.02
CA LEU A 20 15.28 5.75 19.17
C LEU A 20 15.60 5.41 17.72
N ARG A 21 16.71 5.92 17.17
CA ARG A 21 17.12 5.63 15.81
C ARG A 21 17.28 4.13 15.58
N SER A 22 18.06 3.45 16.44
CA SER A 22 18.28 2.02 16.33
C SER A 22 16.99 1.20 16.49
N LYS A 23 16.09 1.62 17.39
CA LYS A 23 14.79 1.01 17.59
C LYS A 23 13.92 1.13 16.35
N TYR A 24 13.79 2.34 15.76
CA TYR A 24 12.96 2.56 14.58
C TYR A 24 13.52 1.84 13.37
N GLN A 25 14.84 1.84 13.19
CA GLN A 25 15.48 1.07 12.13
C GLN A 25 15.17 -0.42 12.24
N ALA A 26 15.29 -0.99 13.45
CA ALA A 26 14.97 -2.40 13.68
C ALA A 26 13.49 -2.71 13.39
N ILE A 27 12.56 -1.80 13.66
CA ILE A 27 11.14 -1.95 13.32
C ILE A 27 10.97 -1.91 11.79
N GLU A 28 11.56 -0.94 11.11
CA GLU A 28 11.49 -0.81 9.65
C GLU A 28 12.07 -2.04 8.95
N ASP A 29 13.15 -2.61 9.46
CA ASP A 29 13.79 -3.78 8.86
C ASP A 29 12.98 -5.07 9.03
N ASN A 30 12.24 -5.22 10.15
CA ASN A 30 11.68 -6.51 10.55
C ASN A 30 10.14 -6.57 10.59
N GLU A 31 9.42 -5.45 10.62
CA GLU A 31 7.98 -5.45 10.86
C GLU A 31 7.14 -5.06 9.63
N GLN A 32 7.74 -4.94 8.46
CA GLN A 32 7.00 -4.73 7.22
C GLN A 32 6.15 -5.97 6.90
N ARG A 33 4.83 -5.79 6.75
CA ARG A 33 3.89 -6.87 6.45
C ARG A 33 2.92 -6.46 5.35
N TRP A 34 2.74 -7.37 4.40
CA TRP A 34 1.81 -7.19 3.27
C TRP A 34 1.29 -8.54 2.76
N GLU A 35 0.27 -8.47 1.94
CA GLU A 35 -0.26 -9.58 1.15
C GLU A 35 -0.19 -9.20 -0.33
N SER A 36 0.40 -10.05 -1.16
CA SER A 36 0.36 -9.94 -2.62
C SER A 36 -0.71 -10.89 -3.16
N TYR A 37 -1.55 -10.39 -4.06
CA TYR A 37 -2.57 -11.16 -4.73
C TYR A 37 -2.48 -10.95 -6.24
N GLN A 38 -1.99 -11.96 -6.95
CA GLN A 38 -1.79 -11.95 -8.41
C GLN A 38 -1.01 -10.71 -8.91
N ALA A 39 -0.03 -10.23 -8.12
CA ALA A 39 0.72 -9.02 -8.45
C ALA A 39 1.99 -9.27 -9.29
N GLU A 40 2.51 -10.51 -9.29
CA GLU A 40 3.81 -10.84 -9.88
C GLU A 40 3.86 -10.71 -11.42
N ASP A 41 2.72 -10.94 -12.10
CA ASP A 41 2.59 -10.84 -13.55
C ASP A 41 1.65 -9.72 -14.01
N ALA A 42 1.32 -8.80 -13.10
CA ALA A 42 0.31 -7.78 -13.34
C ALA A 42 0.83 -6.62 -14.19
N ASP A 43 0.01 -6.18 -15.18
CA ASP A 43 0.23 -4.95 -15.94
C ASP A 43 0.03 -3.70 -15.03
N VAL A 44 -0.96 -3.77 -14.13
CA VAL A 44 -1.29 -2.74 -13.14
C VAL A 44 -1.51 -3.40 -11.78
N VAL A 45 -1.06 -2.77 -10.72
CA VAL A 45 -1.25 -3.23 -9.34
C VAL A 45 -2.10 -2.24 -8.56
N LEU A 46 -3.16 -2.74 -7.96
CA LEU A 46 -3.94 -2.00 -6.97
C LEU A 46 -3.18 -1.97 -5.65
N VAL A 47 -3.24 -0.86 -4.95
CA VAL A 47 -2.74 -0.76 -3.58
C VAL A 47 -3.89 -0.33 -2.69
N ALA A 48 -4.25 -1.18 -1.72
CA ALA A 48 -5.43 -0.96 -0.87
C ALA A 48 -5.31 -1.70 0.45
N TYR A 49 -5.90 -1.17 1.51
CA TYR A 49 -5.98 -1.80 2.82
C TYR A 49 -7.42 -1.84 3.36
N GLY A 50 -7.64 -2.56 4.45
CA GLY A 50 -8.95 -2.63 5.10
C GLY A 50 -10.05 -3.16 4.18
N ILE A 51 -11.21 -2.50 4.17
CA ILE A 51 -12.36 -2.86 3.34
C ILE A 51 -12.06 -2.63 1.85
N SER A 52 -11.33 -1.57 1.50
CA SER A 52 -10.94 -1.27 0.13
C SER A 52 -10.15 -2.42 -0.49
N SER A 53 -9.29 -3.13 0.27
CA SER A 53 -8.54 -4.27 -0.24
C SER A 53 -9.43 -5.47 -0.58
N ARG A 54 -10.53 -5.69 0.15
CA ARG A 54 -11.47 -6.77 -0.15
C ARG A 54 -12.18 -6.52 -1.48
N ILE A 55 -12.62 -5.30 -1.70
CA ILE A 55 -13.28 -4.88 -2.94
C ILE A 55 -12.28 -4.86 -4.10
N SER A 56 -11.04 -4.40 -3.86
CA SER A 56 -9.98 -4.47 -4.85
C SER A 56 -9.65 -5.90 -5.28
N LYS A 57 -9.78 -6.89 -4.38
CA LYS A 57 -9.62 -8.32 -4.72
C LYS A 57 -10.70 -8.79 -5.69
N GLU A 58 -11.93 -8.33 -5.50
CA GLU A 58 -13.03 -8.59 -6.45
C GLU A 58 -12.74 -7.96 -7.81
N ALA A 59 -12.31 -6.70 -7.85
CA ALA A 59 -11.91 -6.02 -9.08
C ALA A 59 -10.78 -6.77 -9.82
N VAL A 60 -9.80 -7.33 -9.10
CA VAL A 60 -8.76 -8.19 -9.68
C VAL A 60 -9.37 -9.42 -10.34
N ASN A 61 -10.29 -10.11 -9.66
CA ASN A 61 -10.94 -11.31 -10.20
C ASN A 61 -11.75 -11.00 -11.47
N MET A 62 -12.50 -9.91 -11.46
CA MET A 62 -13.29 -9.44 -12.63
C MET A 62 -12.37 -9.12 -13.81
N ALA A 63 -11.33 -8.33 -13.59
CA ALA A 63 -10.39 -7.94 -14.63
C ALA A 63 -9.68 -9.17 -15.27
N ARG A 64 -9.25 -10.11 -14.43
CA ARG A 64 -8.57 -11.33 -14.88
C ARG A 64 -9.49 -12.29 -15.63
N ALA A 65 -10.77 -12.36 -15.27
CA ALA A 65 -11.76 -13.12 -16.02
C ALA A 65 -11.94 -12.59 -17.46
N GLU A 66 -11.66 -11.31 -17.69
CA GLU A 66 -11.66 -10.65 -18.99
C GLU A 66 -10.26 -10.60 -19.66
N GLY A 67 -9.26 -11.29 -19.10
CA GLY A 67 -7.90 -11.37 -19.63
C GLY A 67 -7.01 -10.16 -19.35
N PHE A 68 -7.41 -9.24 -18.47
CA PHE A 68 -6.58 -8.11 -18.06
C PHE A 68 -5.79 -8.47 -16.79
N LYS A 69 -4.46 -8.37 -16.86
CA LYS A 69 -3.55 -8.72 -15.78
C LYS A 69 -3.52 -7.63 -14.70
N LEU A 70 -4.53 -7.61 -13.86
CA LEU A 70 -4.61 -6.76 -12.67
C LEU A 70 -4.13 -7.55 -11.46
N GLY A 71 -3.42 -6.89 -10.54
CA GLY A 71 -2.96 -7.44 -9.27
C GLY A 71 -3.31 -6.54 -8.10
N LEU A 72 -3.06 -7.02 -6.89
CA LEU A 72 -3.27 -6.26 -5.65
C LEU A 72 -2.10 -6.49 -4.70
N ILE A 73 -1.56 -5.41 -4.16
CA ILE A 73 -0.71 -5.40 -2.96
C ILE A 73 -1.52 -4.76 -1.84
N ARG A 74 -1.69 -5.51 -0.76
CA ARG A 74 -2.39 -5.06 0.44
C ARG A 74 -1.38 -4.81 1.56
N PRO A 75 -1.07 -3.56 1.91
CA PRO A 75 -0.36 -3.25 3.15
C PRO A 75 -1.13 -3.77 4.36
N ILE A 76 -0.46 -4.52 5.24
CA ILE A 76 -0.97 -4.95 6.55
C ILE A 76 -0.48 -3.98 7.61
N THR A 77 0.82 -3.61 7.55
CA THR A 77 1.36 -2.49 8.32
C THR A 77 1.30 -1.22 7.49
N LEU A 78 0.86 -0.11 8.10
CA LEU A 78 0.92 1.22 7.49
C LEU A 78 2.14 2.00 8.00
N TRP A 79 2.68 1.59 9.13
CA TRP A 79 3.99 1.96 9.61
C TRP A 79 4.61 0.76 10.37
N PRO A 80 5.81 0.32 10.01
CA PRO A 80 6.54 0.74 8.82
C PRO A 80 5.78 0.38 7.53
N TYR A 81 5.83 1.26 6.54
CA TYR A 81 5.21 0.98 5.25
C TYR A 81 5.97 -0.14 4.54
N PRO A 82 5.31 -1.11 3.89
CA PRO A 82 5.97 -2.29 3.33
C PRO A 82 6.65 -2.00 1.99
N ASN A 83 7.71 -1.19 1.99
CA ASN A 83 8.46 -0.80 0.80
C ASN A 83 8.94 -2.02 0.01
N LYS A 84 9.32 -3.10 0.70
CA LYS A 84 9.77 -4.37 0.08
C LYS A 84 8.70 -5.03 -0.81
N ALA A 85 7.43 -4.71 -0.60
CA ALA A 85 6.33 -5.22 -1.42
C ALA A 85 6.40 -4.77 -2.89
N PHE A 86 7.12 -3.68 -3.18
CA PHE A 86 7.17 -3.02 -4.48
C PHE A 86 8.51 -3.26 -5.22
N GLU A 87 9.38 -4.12 -4.70
CA GLU A 87 10.69 -4.40 -5.29
C GLU A 87 10.62 -5.30 -6.53
N HIS A 88 9.62 -6.19 -6.61
CA HIS A 88 9.50 -7.21 -7.64
C HIS A 88 8.20 -7.05 -8.44
N LEU A 89 8.24 -6.18 -9.44
CA LEU A 89 7.12 -5.93 -10.35
C LEU A 89 7.39 -6.61 -11.71
N ALA A 90 6.32 -6.84 -12.48
CA ALA A 90 6.43 -7.42 -13.82
C ALA A 90 7.29 -6.51 -14.74
N PRO A 91 8.03 -7.07 -15.70
CA PRO A 91 8.84 -6.28 -16.63
C PRO A 91 8.05 -5.23 -17.42
N ASP A 92 6.79 -5.55 -17.77
CA ASP A 92 5.89 -4.67 -18.54
C ASP A 92 4.93 -3.86 -17.64
N PHE A 93 5.24 -3.76 -16.36
CA PHE A 93 4.42 -3.04 -15.38
C PHE A 93 4.17 -1.58 -15.77
N LYS A 94 2.91 -1.14 -15.70
CA LYS A 94 2.48 0.18 -16.18
C LYS A 94 2.26 1.20 -15.05
N GLY A 95 1.85 0.75 -13.88
CA GLY A 95 1.63 1.66 -12.76
C GLY A 95 0.69 1.12 -11.68
N PHE A 96 0.40 1.97 -10.72
CA PHE A 96 -0.44 1.65 -9.56
C PHE A 96 -1.76 2.41 -9.57
N VAL A 97 -2.80 1.80 -9.01
CA VAL A 97 -4.02 2.49 -8.61
C VAL A 97 -4.19 2.35 -7.10
N CYS A 98 -4.08 3.44 -6.38
CA CYS A 98 -4.30 3.50 -4.94
C CYS A 98 -5.79 3.62 -4.66
N VAL A 99 -6.38 2.68 -3.89
CA VAL A 99 -7.81 2.64 -3.59
C VAL A 99 -8.03 2.86 -2.10
N GLU A 100 -8.68 3.97 -1.74
CA GLU A 100 -8.88 4.38 -0.36
C GLU A 100 -10.31 4.87 -0.10
N MET A 101 -10.80 4.68 1.12
CA MET A 101 -12.02 5.38 1.59
C MET A 101 -11.62 6.74 2.18
N ASN A 102 -10.97 7.55 1.36
CA ASN A 102 -10.47 8.88 1.69
C ASN A 102 -10.38 9.70 0.39
N ILE A 103 -11.09 10.80 0.30
CA ILE A 103 -11.17 11.62 -0.93
C ILE A 103 -9.80 12.21 -1.32
N LEU A 104 -8.99 12.59 -0.35
CA LEU A 104 -7.72 13.26 -0.62
C LEU A 104 -6.59 12.29 -0.99
N GLY A 105 -6.73 11.01 -0.65
CA GLY A 105 -5.68 10.01 -0.82
C GLY A 105 -4.50 10.25 0.14
N GLN A 106 -4.35 9.41 1.16
CA GLN A 106 -3.23 9.52 2.11
C GLN A 106 -2.14 8.49 1.79
N MET A 107 -2.53 7.24 1.55
CA MET A 107 -1.58 6.17 1.25
C MET A 107 -0.86 6.38 -0.10
N VAL A 108 -1.41 7.18 -0.99
CA VAL A 108 -0.77 7.51 -2.27
C VAL A 108 0.61 8.18 -2.09
N ASP A 109 0.79 8.93 -1.01
CA ASP A 109 2.08 9.58 -0.74
C ASP A 109 3.09 8.59 -0.17
N ASP A 110 2.67 7.65 0.68
CA ASP A 110 3.52 6.54 1.13
C ASP A 110 3.95 5.66 -0.06
N LEU A 111 3.03 5.40 -0.99
CA LEU A 111 3.33 4.63 -2.21
C LEU A 111 4.33 5.35 -3.13
N LYS A 112 4.21 6.67 -3.29
CA LYS A 112 5.19 7.47 -4.03
C LYS A 112 6.59 7.37 -3.41
N LEU A 113 6.67 7.49 -2.08
CA LEU A 113 7.94 7.33 -1.35
C LEU A 113 8.51 5.92 -1.50
N ALA A 114 7.68 4.89 -1.34
CA ALA A 114 8.10 3.49 -1.43
C ALA A 114 8.61 3.10 -2.83
N THR A 115 8.17 3.79 -3.86
CA THR A 115 8.52 3.51 -5.27
C THR A 115 9.45 4.55 -5.89
N ASP A 116 9.95 5.52 -5.08
CA ASP A 116 10.71 6.69 -5.55
C ASP A 116 10.02 7.44 -6.70
N SER A 117 8.69 7.41 -6.73
CA SER A 117 7.85 7.98 -7.80
C SER A 117 8.23 7.52 -9.21
N ARG A 118 8.83 6.33 -9.36
CA ARG A 118 9.30 5.79 -10.65
C ARG A 118 8.19 5.36 -11.59
N TYR A 119 6.98 5.17 -11.09
CA TYR A 119 5.85 4.65 -11.85
C TYR A 119 4.67 5.61 -11.79
N PRO A 120 3.81 5.64 -12.83
CA PRO A 120 2.53 6.32 -12.76
C PRO A 120 1.67 5.79 -11.61
N ILE A 121 1.06 6.69 -10.86
CA ILE A 121 0.15 6.35 -9.76
C ILE A 121 -1.14 7.14 -9.97
N ASP A 122 -2.26 6.44 -10.17
CA ASP A 122 -3.60 6.99 -10.09
C ASP A 122 -4.23 6.68 -8.73
N SER A 123 -5.26 7.39 -8.37
CA SER A 123 -6.00 7.17 -7.12
C SER A 123 -7.50 7.10 -7.34
N TYR A 124 -8.16 6.27 -6.55
CA TYR A 124 -9.61 6.21 -6.44
C TYR A 124 -10.02 6.31 -4.98
N GLY A 125 -10.52 7.49 -4.61
CA GLY A 125 -10.99 7.79 -3.27
C GLY A 125 -12.51 7.84 -3.20
N THR A 126 -13.10 7.24 -2.15
CA THR A 126 -14.53 7.38 -1.80
C THR A 126 -14.66 7.92 -0.39
N PHE A 127 -15.82 8.46 -0.02
CA PHE A 127 -16.01 9.03 1.32
C PHE A 127 -17.17 8.37 2.08
N PHE A 128 -18.35 8.27 1.47
CA PHE A 128 -19.54 7.69 2.10
C PHE A 128 -19.78 6.24 1.67
N ASP A 129 -19.44 5.94 0.43
CA ASP A 129 -19.68 4.62 -0.16
C ASP A 129 -18.40 3.81 -0.23
N VAL A 130 -18.53 2.49 -0.22
CA VAL A 130 -17.44 1.58 -0.53
C VAL A 130 -16.99 1.76 -1.98
N PRO A 131 -15.71 1.56 -2.30
CA PRO A 131 -15.25 1.62 -3.69
C PRO A 131 -16.01 0.65 -4.60
N ASP A 132 -16.29 1.07 -5.83
CA ASP A 132 -16.94 0.25 -6.83
C ASP A 132 -15.89 -0.55 -7.62
N PRO A 133 -15.97 -1.89 -7.67
CA PRO A 133 -14.98 -2.71 -8.37
C PRO A 133 -14.96 -2.46 -9.89
N GLU A 134 -16.08 -2.10 -10.53
CA GLU A 134 -16.10 -1.76 -11.96
C GLU A 134 -15.34 -0.47 -12.25
N VAL A 135 -15.49 0.54 -11.38
CA VAL A 135 -14.74 1.80 -11.47
C VAL A 135 -13.24 1.56 -11.26
N ILE A 136 -12.87 0.67 -10.33
CA ILE A 136 -11.47 0.28 -10.10
C ILE A 136 -10.89 -0.33 -11.38
N VAL A 137 -11.57 -1.31 -11.99
CA VAL A 137 -11.14 -1.97 -13.23
C VAL A 137 -11.00 -0.95 -14.36
N LYS A 138 -11.96 -0.05 -14.53
CA LYS A 138 -11.93 1.01 -15.54
C LYS A 138 -10.68 1.89 -15.38
N LYS A 139 -10.41 2.39 -14.18
CA LYS A 139 -9.22 3.21 -13.89
C LYS A 139 -7.92 2.47 -14.17
N ALA A 140 -7.85 1.20 -13.80
CA ALA A 140 -6.67 0.39 -14.07
C ALA A 140 -6.43 0.20 -15.58
N ARG A 141 -7.50 0.02 -16.38
CA ARG A 141 -7.40 -0.06 -17.85
C ARG A 141 -6.95 1.26 -18.47
N GLU A 142 -7.51 2.38 -18.03
CA GLU A 142 -7.12 3.73 -18.48
C GLU A 142 -5.62 3.95 -18.23
N LEU A 143 -5.12 3.59 -17.03
CA LEU A 143 -3.70 3.67 -16.69
C LEU A 143 -2.83 2.77 -17.58
N ALA A 144 -3.33 1.59 -17.94
CA ALA A 144 -2.63 0.66 -18.83
C ALA A 144 -2.67 1.05 -20.31
N GLY A 145 -3.43 2.09 -20.67
CA GLY A 145 -3.66 2.50 -22.07
C GLY A 145 -4.56 1.52 -22.86
N LYS A 146 -5.50 0.88 -22.18
CA LYS A 146 -6.43 -0.13 -22.71
C LYS A 146 -7.88 0.28 -22.59
#